data_5213cd2d5ec0264823980f9d81834ef6
#
_entry.id   5213cd2d5ec0264823980f9d81834ef6
#
_cell.length_a   1.000
_cell.length_b   1.000
_cell.length_c   1.000
_cell.angle_alpha   90.00
_cell.angle_beta   90.00
_cell.angle_gamma   90.00
#
_symmetry.space_group_name_H-M   'P 1'
#
loop_
_entity.id
_entity.type
_entity.pdbx_description
1 polymer ?
#
loop_
_entity_poly.entity_id
_entity_poly.type
_entity_poly.pdbx_seq_one_letter_code
_entity_poly.pdbx_strand_id
1 'polypeptide(L)'
;MSRRRLLPLALSLLLAGGAHAQQAESSIPPPRDVPYAGTMRLEIDATNLSQRIFRVKQTIPAQPGALTLLYPMWIPGGHTPRGAIDKVAGIEFWANGKRLDWKRDPLDVAAFHLTVPEGASEVVAKFDFLTPTAGNQGRIVMTPSMLNLQTISTVLYPAGYYARRIPVDMRVTYPSGWTAFTALHEDGRSGDTVDYEDVPLDILVDSPVYAGRHARNIDLTPAGGKVPVKLGVVADAAKYLETKPEQVKVHQAMVVQALKLFGAQHYDHYQFLFSLSAQMGGNGLEHQRSSENGMGTDYFTGWNEKTGFDDLLPHE
;
A
#
# COMPACT_ATOMS: atom_id res chain seq x y z
N MET A 1 82.16 41.06 13.25
CA MET A 1 81.72 40.68 11.90
C MET A 1 81.08 39.30 11.94
N SER A 2 79.74 39.26 12.02
CA SER A 2 78.98 38.01 12.14
C SER A 2 78.22 37.77 10.84
N ARG A 3 78.60 36.68 10.15
CA ARG A 3 77.92 36.25 8.88
C ARG A 3 76.69 35.40 9.27
N ARG A 4 75.48 35.93 9.07
CA ARG A 4 74.20 35.20 9.13
C ARG A 4 74.05 34.35 7.84
N ARG A 5 74.00 33.03 8.00
CA ARG A 5 73.64 32.09 6.92
C ARG A 5 72.11 32.01 6.83
N LEU A 6 71.57 32.32 5.68
CA LEU A 6 70.16 32.08 5.33
C LEU A 6 70.01 30.63 4.85
N LEU A 7 69.16 29.86 5.56
CA LEU A 7 68.69 28.57 5.04
C LEU A 7 67.51 28.79 4.10
N PRO A 8 67.46 28.11 2.96
CA PRO A 8 66.26 28.12 2.14
C PRO A 8 65.19 27.18 2.69
N LEU A 9 63.99 27.70 2.89
CA LEU A 9 62.79 26.96 3.27
C LEU A 9 62.23 26.24 2.03
N ALA A 10 62.37 24.93 1.92
CA ALA A 10 61.78 24.13 0.87
C ALA A 10 60.28 23.95 1.16
N LEU A 11 59.42 24.57 0.36
CA LEU A 11 57.96 24.46 0.43
C LEU A 11 57.55 23.19 -0.31
N SER A 12 57.28 22.09 0.40
CA SER A 12 56.71 20.85 -0.16
C SER A 12 55.23 21.00 -0.43
N LEU A 13 54.82 21.17 -1.72
CA LEU A 13 53.44 21.05 -2.16
C LEU A 13 52.99 19.58 -2.05
N LEU A 14 52.22 19.25 -1.04
CA LEU A 14 51.43 18.03 -0.97
C LEU A 14 50.24 18.16 -1.95
N LEU A 15 50.36 17.53 -3.11
CA LEU A 15 49.22 17.26 -3.99
C LEU A 15 48.27 16.28 -3.28
N ALA A 16 47.25 16.79 -2.61
CA ALA A 16 46.11 16.01 -2.16
C ALA A 16 45.37 15.54 -3.42
N GLY A 17 45.67 14.34 -3.87
CA GLY A 17 44.85 13.62 -4.84
C GLY A 17 43.50 13.37 -4.25
N GLY A 18 42.49 14.15 -4.63
CA GLY A 18 41.10 13.89 -4.29
C GLY A 18 40.70 12.54 -4.87
N ALA A 19 40.62 11.54 -4.02
CA ALA A 19 39.90 10.32 -4.37
C ALA A 19 38.45 10.70 -4.61
N HIS A 20 38.05 10.90 -5.86
CA HIS A 20 36.66 10.91 -6.25
C HIS A 20 36.15 9.50 -5.93
N ALA A 21 35.35 9.37 -4.86
CA ALA A 21 34.60 8.17 -4.63
C ALA A 21 33.69 8.03 -5.86
N GLN A 22 34.02 7.08 -6.73
CA GLN A 22 33.20 6.71 -7.85
C GLN A 22 31.87 6.23 -7.27
N GLN A 23 30.82 7.03 -7.43
CA GLN A 23 29.49 6.66 -7.02
C GLN A 23 29.15 5.38 -7.77
N ALA A 24 28.98 4.27 -7.05
CA ALA A 24 28.60 3.01 -7.66
C ALA A 24 27.33 3.25 -8.48
N GLU A 25 27.35 2.97 -9.77
CA GLU A 25 26.17 3.05 -10.60
C GLU A 25 25.12 2.09 -10.05
N SER A 26 23.88 2.55 -9.96
CA SER A 26 22.75 1.72 -9.50
C SER A 26 22.63 0.51 -10.44
N SER A 27 22.62 -0.69 -9.87
CA SER A 27 22.37 -1.93 -10.60
C SER A 27 20.89 -2.13 -10.95
N ILE A 28 20.01 -1.21 -10.54
CA ILE A 28 18.57 -1.26 -10.75
C ILE A 28 18.24 -0.61 -12.10
N PRO A 29 17.58 -1.34 -13.03
CA PRO A 29 17.17 -0.79 -14.32
C PRO A 29 16.26 0.43 -14.15
N PRO A 30 16.54 1.56 -14.81
CA PRO A 30 15.69 2.74 -14.75
C PRO A 30 14.32 2.48 -15.40
N PRO A 31 13.23 3.11 -14.92
CA PRO A 31 11.89 2.88 -15.46
C PRO A 31 11.74 3.44 -16.87
N ARG A 32 11.07 2.69 -17.73
CA ARG A 32 10.73 3.04 -19.12
C ARG A 32 9.23 3.07 -19.31
N ASP A 33 8.74 3.93 -20.19
CA ASP A 33 7.31 4.05 -20.49
C ASP A 33 6.89 3.06 -21.59
N VAL A 34 7.06 1.78 -21.30
CA VAL A 34 6.68 0.68 -22.19
C VAL A 34 5.77 -0.30 -21.43
N PRO A 35 4.81 -0.94 -22.11
CA PRO A 35 3.97 -1.96 -21.47
C PRO A 35 4.81 -3.11 -20.90
N TYR A 36 4.46 -3.56 -19.70
CA TYR A 36 4.98 -4.80 -19.16
C TYR A 36 4.36 -6.01 -19.89
N ALA A 37 5.17 -7.01 -20.17
CA ALA A 37 4.70 -8.20 -20.91
C ALA A 37 4.00 -9.20 -19.98
N GLY A 38 2.68 -9.16 -19.94
CA GLY A 38 1.82 -10.03 -19.14
C GLY A 38 1.26 -9.33 -17.89
N THR A 39 0.35 -10.01 -17.19
CA THR A 39 -0.30 -9.53 -15.96
C THR A 39 0.30 -10.24 -14.76
N MET A 40 0.73 -9.50 -13.73
CA MET A 40 1.12 -10.08 -12.44
C MET A 40 -0.13 -10.58 -11.72
N ARG A 41 -0.04 -11.74 -11.08
CA ARG A 41 -1.12 -12.26 -10.21
C ARG A 41 -0.69 -12.18 -8.76
N LEU A 42 -1.50 -11.54 -7.94
CA LEU A 42 -1.26 -11.30 -6.52
C LEU A 42 -2.34 -12.03 -5.70
N GLU A 43 -1.96 -13.08 -5.00
CA GLU A 43 -2.82 -13.88 -4.12
C GLU A 43 -2.47 -13.56 -2.66
N ILE A 44 -3.44 -13.09 -1.88
CA ILE A 44 -3.24 -12.70 -0.48
C ILE A 44 -4.18 -13.53 0.40
N ASP A 45 -3.63 -14.25 1.36
CA ASP A 45 -4.38 -14.88 2.44
C ASP A 45 -4.37 -13.96 3.67
N ALA A 46 -5.53 -13.40 3.97
CA ALA A 46 -5.78 -12.50 5.10
C ALA A 46 -6.48 -13.21 6.29
N THR A 47 -6.54 -14.55 6.29
CA THR A 47 -7.29 -15.34 7.29
C THR A 47 -6.56 -15.52 8.61
N ASN A 48 -5.23 -15.32 8.64
CA ASN A 48 -4.40 -15.58 9.82
C ASN A 48 -4.43 -14.44 10.85
N LEU A 49 -5.61 -14.18 11.41
CA LEU A 49 -5.83 -13.12 12.39
C LEU A 49 -5.08 -13.35 13.70
N SER A 50 -4.91 -14.60 14.11
CA SER A 50 -4.29 -14.95 15.41
C SER A 50 -2.79 -14.62 15.43
N GLN A 51 -2.12 -14.75 14.30
CA GLN A 51 -0.70 -14.41 14.16
C GLN A 51 -0.49 -13.02 13.56
N ARG A 52 -1.56 -12.36 13.07
CA ARG A 52 -1.53 -11.04 12.45
C ARG A 52 -0.58 -10.99 11.24
N ILE A 53 -0.74 -11.95 10.34
CA ILE A 53 0.12 -12.12 9.16
C ILE A 53 -0.75 -12.12 7.90
N PHE A 54 -0.35 -11.35 6.88
CA PHE A 54 -0.79 -11.53 5.51
C PHE A 54 0.19 -12.46 4.79
N ARG A 55 -0.29 -13.58 4.26
CA ARG A 55 0.52 -14.47 3.43
C ARG A 55 0.33 -14.11 1.97
N VAL A 56 1.44 -13.95 1.28
CA VAL A 56 1.46 -13.49 -0.11
C VAL A 56 2.07 -14.55 -1.00
N LYS A 57 1.38 -14.83 -2.10
CA LYS A 57 1.91 -15.54 -3.25
C LYS A 57 1.69 -14.66 -4.47
N GLN A 58 2.76 -14.36 -5.18
CA GLN A 58 2.71 -13.51 -6.36
C GLN A 58 3.37 -14.22 -7.53
N THR A 59 2.67 -14.28 -8.68
CA THR A 59 3.20 -14.78 -9.93
C THR A 59 3.54 -13.60 -10.83
N ILE A 60 4.80 -13.53 -11.24
CA ILE A 60 5.39 -12.41 -11.98
C ILE A 60 5.87 -12.93 -13.32
N PRO A 61 5.24 -12.59 -14.46
CA PRO A 61 5.76 -12.91 -15.78
C PRO A 61 7.22 -12.44 -15.93
N ALA A 62 8.10 -13.30 -16.41
CA ALA A 62 9.51 -12.98 -16.52
C ALA A 62 10.16 -13.72 -17.71
N GLN A 63 11.20 -13.13 -18.28
CA GLN A 63 12.03 -13.78 -19.29
C GLN A 63 13.30 -14.35 -18.64
N PRO A 64 13.91 -15.41 -19.20
CA PRO A 64 15.22 -15.88 -18.76
C PRO A 64 16.27 -14.77 -18.69
N GLY A 65 17.13 -14.83 -17.66
CA GLY A 65 18.19 -13.85 -17.44
C GLY A 65 18.08 -13.09 -16.13
N ALA A 66 18.76 -11.97 -16.02
CA ALA A 66 18.76 -11.15 -14.81
C ALA A 66 17.39 -10.48 -14.60
N LEU A 67 16.87 -10.58 -13.38
CA LEU A 67 15.63 -9.93 -12.93
C LEU A 67 15.89 -9.18 -11.64
N THR A 68 15.47 -7.92 -11.60
CA THR A 68 15.42 -7.13 -10.36
C THR A 68 13.97 -6.88 -10.01
N LEU A 69 13.57 -7.29 -8.80
CA LEU A 69 12.27 -6.99 -8.23
C LEU A 69 12.41 -5.92 -7.15
N LEU A 70 11.45 -5.02 -7.10
CA LEU A 70 11.40 -3.93 -6.14
C LEU A 70 10.22 -4.10 -5.18
N TYR A 71 10.43 -3.70 -3.93
CA TYR A 71 9.36 -3.48 -2.97
C TYR A 71 8.99 -1.99 -2.97
N PRO A 72 7.71 -1.62 -3.03
CA PRO A 72 7.31 -0.21 -3.06
C PRO A 72 7.68 0.49 -1.76
N MET A 73 8.43 1.59 -1.87
CA MET A 73 8.85 2.39 -0.71
C MET A 73 8.04 3.67 -0.51
N TRP A 74 7.47 4.21 -1.61
CA TRP A 74 6.66 5.43 -1.54
C TRP A 74 5.18 5.09 -1.57
N ILE A 75 4.48 5.34 -0.46
CA ILE A 75 3.04 5.13 -0.33
C ILE A 75 2.34 6.36 -0.92
N PRO A 76 1.35 6.20 -1.83
CA PRO A 76 0.47 7.29 -2.26
C PRO A 76 -0.12 8.02 -1.05
N GLY A 77 -0.21 9.37 -1.10
CA GLY A 77 -0.59 10.21 0.05
C GLY A 77 0.51 10.33 1.12
N GLY A 78 1.56 9.51 1.06
CA GLY A 78 2.69 9.59 2.00
C GLY A 78 3.66 10.72 1.67
N HIS A 79 4.11 11.48 2.66
CA HIS A 79 5.04 12.60 2.49
C HIS A 79 6.52 12.18 2.42
N THR A 80 6.82 10.89 2.65
CA THR A 80 8.18 10.33 2.62
C THR A 80 8.15 8.86 2.21
N PRO A 81 9.27 8.27 1.74
CA PRO A 81 9.36 6.83 1.55
C PRO A 81 9.19 6.11 2.90
N ARG A 82 8.11 5.33 3.02
CA ARG A 82 7.72 4.63 4.27
C ARG A 82 7.40 3.16 4.06
N GLY A 83 7.79 2.59 2.92
CA GLY A 83 7.58 1.17 2.65
C GLY A 83 8.15 0.31 3.78
N ALA A 84 7.31 -0.53 4.39
CA ALA A 84 7.64 -1.31 5.58
C ALA A 84 8.38 -2.61 5.19
N ILE A 85 9.50 -2.49 4.48
CA ILE A 85 10.32 -3.62 4.03
C ILE A 85 10.84 -4.47 5.20
N ASP A 86 10.99 -3.90 6.38
CA ASP A 86 11.37 -4.56 7.63
C ASP A 86 10.31 -5.56 8.13
N LYS A 87 9.07 -5.47 7.62
CA LYS A 87 7.96 -6.38 7.95
C LYS A 87 7.78 -7.49 6.93
N VAL A 88 8.54 -7.51 5.84
CA VAL A 88 8.55 -8.59 4.86
C VAL A 88 9.44 -9.72 5.38
N ALA A 89 8.86 -10.90 5.59
CA ALA A 89 9.54 -12.06 6.15
C ALA A 89 9.42 -13.29 5.24
N GLY A 90 10.38 -14.22 5.35
CA GLY A 90 10.32 -15.52 4.71
C GLY A 90 10.30 -15.48 3.18
N ILE A 91 10.87 -14.42 2.56
CA ILE A 91 10.80 -14.25 1.11
C ILE A 91 11.54 -15.35 0.36
N GLU A 92 10.84 -15.96 -0.59
CA GLU A 92 11.34 -17.00 -1.47
C GLU A 92 10.90 -16.74 -2.90
N PHE A 93 11.78 -17.06 -3.85
CA PHE A 93 11.48 -17.00 -5.29
C PHE A 93 11.60 -18.37 -5.90
N TRP A 94 10.70 -18.72 -6.83
CA TRP A 94 10.60 -20.02 -7.46
C TRP A 94 10.38 -19.86 -8.96
N ALA A 95 11.02 -20.71 -9.77
CA ALA A 95 10.73 -20.84 -11.19
C ALA A 95 10.87 -22.32 -11.59
N ASN A 96 10.00 -22.82 -12.49
CA ASN A 96 9.97 -24.23 -12.92
C ASN A 96 9.99 -25.21 -11.74
N GLY A 97 9.31 -24.88 -10.62
CA GLY A 97 9.24 -25.71 -9.42
C GLY A 97 10.53 -25.77 -8.58
N LYS A 98 11.55 -24.98 -8.91
CA LYS A 98 12.81 -24.88 -8.15
C LYS A 98 12.93 -23.54 -7.47
N ARG A 99 13.45 -23.55 -6.24
CA ARG A 99 13.79 -22.34 -5.51
C ARG A 99 14.98 -21.65 -6.17
N LEU A 100 14.89 -20.34 -6.31
CA LEU A 100 15.95 -19.49 -6.86
C LEU A 100 16.76 -18.83 -5.74
N ASP A 101 18.05 -18.72 -5.94
CA ASP A 101 18.89 -17.86 -5.13
C ASP A 101 18.64 -16.39 -5.48
N TRP A 102 18.66 -15.53 -4.47
CA TRP A 102 18.51 -14.10 -4.64
C TRP A 102 19.44 -13.32 -3.73
N LYS A 103 19.72 -12.08 -4.10
CA LYS A 103 20.53 -11.15 -3.31
C LYS A 103 19.79 -9.85 -3.13
N ARG A 104 19.88 -9.29 -1.92
CA ARG A 104 19.42 -7.91 -1.68
C ARG A 104 20.45 -6.95 -2.26
N ASP A 105 20.00 -5.84 -2.87
CA ASP A 105 20.89 -4.80 -3.32
C ASP A 105 21.59 -4.14 -2.12
N PRO A 106 22.91 -3.91 -2.19
CA PRO A 106 23.65 -3.34 -1.06
C PRO A 106 23.39 -1.84 -0.84
N LEU A 107 22.85 -1.13 -1.84
CA LEU A 107 22.57 0.31 -1.78
C LEU A 107 21.08 0.59 -1.62
N ASP A 108 20.21 -0.27 -2.17
CA ASP A 108 18.76 -0.17 -2.07
C ASP A 108 18.17 -1.44 -1.45
N VAL A 109 17.87 -1.38 -0.15
CA VAL A 109 17.35 -2.52 0.60
C VAL A 109 16.00 -3.04 0.09
N ALA A 110 15.28 -2.26 -0.72
CA ALA A 110 14.01 -2.63 -1.33
C ALA A 110 14.16 -3.40 -2.64
N ALA A 111 15.38 -3.58 -3.15
CA ALA A 111 15.65 -4.27 -4.41
C ALA A 111 16.18 -5.70 -4.19
N PHE A 112 15.66 -6.64 -4.98
CA PHE A 112 15.97 -8.07 -4.95
C PHE A 112 16.47 -8.51 -6.33
N HIS A 113 17.70 -9.01 -6.40
CA HIS A 113 18.32 -9.50 -7.63
C HIS A 113 18.28 -11.01 -7.69
N LEU A 114 17.81 -11.56 -8.80
CA LEU A 114 17.77 -13.00 -9.07
C LEU A 114 18.03 -13.28 -10.56
N THR A 115 18.28 -14.54 -10.88
CA THR A 115 18.43 -15.00 -12.25
C THR A 115 17.29 -15.95 -12.58
N VAL A 116 16.51 -15.62 -13.58
CA VAL A 116 15.44 -16.47 -14.12
C VAL A 116 16.08 -17.53 -15.01
N PRO A 117 15.86 -18.84 -14.76
CA PRO A 117 16.47 -19.89 -15.54
C PRO A 117 15.89 -20.00 -16.94
N GLU A 118 16.68 -20.58 -17.87
CA GLU A 118 16.21 -20.88 -19.22
C GLU A 118 14.94 -21.74 -19.20
N GLY A 119 14.02 -21.41 -20.12
CA GLY A 119 12.73 -22.09 -20.23
C GLY A 119 11.69 -21.69 -19.17
N ALA A 120 12.00 -20.77 -18.25
CA ALA A 120 10.99 -20.20 -17.36
C ALA A 120 10.35 -18.97 -18.01
N SER A 121 9.03 -18.84 -17.85
CA SER A 121 8.23 -17.69 -18.32
C SER A 121 7.66 -16.87 -17.16
N GLU A 122 7.89 -17.28 -15.93
CA GLU A 122 7.41 -16.61 -14.73
C GLU A 122 8.29 -16.93 -13.51
N VAL A 123 8.23 -16.02 -12.54
CA VAL A 123 8.77 -16.22 -11.19
C VAL A 123 7.61 -16.15 -10.20
N VAL A 124 7.55 -17.11 -9.27
CA VAL A 124 6.63 -17.08 -8.14
C VAL A 124 7.37 -16.60 -6.91
N ALA A 125 6.96 -15.45 -6.38
CA ALA A 125 7.39 -14.94 -5.08
C ALA A 125 6.43 -15.41 -3.99
N LYS A 126 6.96 -15.82 -2.83
CA LYS A 126 6.19 -16.11 -1.62
C LYS A 126 6.82 -15.38 -0.46
N PHE A 127 6.01 -14.72 0.35
CA PHE A 127 6.48 -14.04 1.56
C PHE A 127 5.32 -13.79 2.52
N ASP A 128 5.69 -13.49 3.76
CA ASP A 128 4.76 -13.04 4.78
C ASP A 128 4.95 -11.54 5.03
N PHE A 129 3.85 -10.82 5.21
CA PHE A 129 3.89 -9.46 5.74
C PHE A 129 3.39 -9.47 7.19
N LEU A 130 4.30 -9.09 8.11
CA LEU A 130 4.04 -9.09 9.55
C LEU A 130 3.36 -7.79 9.95
N THR A 131 2.12 -7.87 10.44
CA THR A 131 1.42 -6.66 10.92
C THR A 131 1.78 -6.34 12.38
N PRO A 132 1.77 -5.07 12.78
CA PRO A 132 2.04 -4.68 14.17
C PRO A 132 1.09 -5.36 15.15
N THR A 133 1.64 -5.88 16.25
CA THR A 133 0.90 -6.49 17.36
C THR A 133 0.72 -5.54 18.53
N ALA A 134 1.50 -4.45 18.57
CA ALA A 134 1.46 -3.40 19.58
C ALA A 134 1.74 -2.03 18.93
N GLY A 135 1.24 -0.95 19.53
CA GLY A 135 1.34 0.40 18.98
C GLY A 135 2.76 0.95 18.79
N ASN A 136 3.73 0.44 19.58
CA ASN A 136 5.14 0.81 19.42
C ASN A 136 5.84 0.16 18.21
N GLN A 137 5.17 -0.77 17.53
CA GLN A 137 5.65 -1.43 16.29
C GLN A 137 5.08 -0.77 15.02
N GLY A 138 4.23 0.22 15.16
CA GLY A 138 3.49 0.89 14.10
C GLY A 138 1.98 0.79 14.29
N ARG A 139 1.21 1.29 13.30
CA ARG A 139 -0.26 1.23 13.34
C ARG A 139 -0.73 -0.22 13.29
N ILE A 140 -1.60 -0.59 14.23
CA ILE A 140 -2.27 -1.90 14.21
C ILE A 140 -3.26 -1.90 13.04
N VAL A 141 -3.12 -2.86 12.15
CA VAL A 141 -3.92 -2.99 10.92
C VAL A 141 -4.68 -4.32 10.83
N MET A 142 -4.55 -5.16 11.85
CA MET A 142 -5.26 -6.44 11.92
C MET A 142 -5.66 -6.73 13.37
N THR A 143 -6.94 -7.04 13.57
CA THR A 143 -7.55 -7.40 14.86
C THR A 143 -8.41 -8.66 14.68
N PRO A 144 -8.97 -9.27 15.72
CA PRO A 144 -9.89 -10.39 15.57
C PRO A 144 -11.22 -10.05 14.86
N SER A 145 -11.56 -8.78 14.69
CA SER A 145 -12.84 -8.34 14.11
C SER A 145 -12.71 -7.58 12.79
N MET A 146 -11.55 -7.03 12.47
CA MET A 146 -11.33 -6.26 11.23
C MET A 146 -9.86 -6.21 10.83
N LEU A 147 -9.62 -5.87 9.57
CA LEU A 147 -8.29 -5.59 9.02
C LEU A 147 -8.31 -4.39 8.08
N ASN A 148 -7.14 -3.81 7.93
CA ASN A 148 -6.78 -2.87 6.89
C ASN A 148 -5.60 -3.49 6.11
N LEU A 149 -5.86 -3.98 4.92
CA LEU A 149 -4.85 -4.49 4.00
C LEU A 149 -4.35 -3.34 3.14
N GLN A 150 -3.12 -2.92 3.40
CA GLN A 150 -2.38 -2.00 2.54
C GLN A 150 -1.81 -2.80 1.37
N THR A 151 -2.42 -2.72 0.19
CA THR A 151 -2.02 -3.46 -1.01
C THR A 151 -0.57 -3.22 -1.38
N ILE A 152 -0.09 -1.98 -1.19
CA ILE A 152 1.31 -1.60 -1.38
C ILE A 152 2.29 -2.43 -0.53
N SER A 153 1.86 -2.92 0.63
CA SER A 153 2.70 -3.70 1.54
C SER A 153 2.85 -5.17 1.13
N THR A 154 2.07 -5.62 0.17
CA THR A 154 1.95 -7.04 -0.20
C THR A 154 2.33 -7.33 -1.65
N VAL A 155 3.01 -6.41 -2.32
CA VAL A 155 3.36 -6.54 -3.74
C VAL A 155 4.85 -6.30 -3.98
N LEU A 156 5.43 -7.08 -4.88
CA LEU A 156 6.73 -6.82 -5.53
C LEU A 156 6.48 -6.47 -6.99
N TYR A 157 7.39 -5.70 -7.60
CA TYR A 157 7.24 -5.36 -9.02
C TYR A 157 8.57 -5.35 -9.75
N PRO A 158 8.60 -5.65 -11.06
CA PRO A 158 9.81 -5.67 -11.85
C PRO A 158 10.36 -4.26 -12.07
N ALA A 159 11.65 -4.07 -11.82
CA ALA A 159 12.36 -2.85 -12.18
C ALA A 159 12.39 -2.66 -13.71
N GLY A 160 12.55 -1.42 -14.14
CA GLY A 160 12.63 -1.07 -15.57
C GLY A 160 11.31 -0.64 -16.21
N TYR A 161 10.22 -0.55 -15.43
CA TYR A 161 8.89 -0.13 -15.88
C TYR A 161 8.29 0.93 -14.94
N TYR A 162 7.49 1.83 -15.50
CA TYR A 162 6.61 2.65 -14.66
C TYR A 162 5.45 1.82 -14.11
N ALA A 163 5.03 2.06 -12.86
CA ALA A 163 3.96 1.32 -12.19
C ALA A 163 2.65 1.29 -13.01
N ARG A 164 2.29 2.39 -13.67
CA ARG A 164 1.13 2.48 -14.56
C ARG A 164 1.18 1.55 -15.79
N ARG A 165 2.34 0.93 -16.07
CA ARG A 165 2.54 0.03 -17.21
C ARG A 165 2.55 -1.45 -16.82
N ILE A 166 2.34 -1.75 -15.54
CA ILE A 166 2.37 -3.10 -15.00
C ILE A 166 0.95 -3.48 -14.59
N PRO A 167 0.24 -4.31 -15.35
CA PRO A 167 -1.09 -4.79 -14.96
C PRO A 167 -0.98 -5.83 -13.85
N VAL A 168 -1.93 -5.78 -12.90
CA VAL A 168 -2.01 -6.70 -11.76
C VAL A 168 -3.44 -7.18 -11.57
N ASP A 169 -3.59 -8.49 -11.50
CA ASP A 169 -4.78 -9.22 -11.06
C ASP A 169 -4.62 -9.57 -9.57
N MET A 170 -5.53 -9.09 -8.71
CA MET A 170 -5.46 -9.34 -7.28
C MET A 170 -6.62 -10.23 -6.81
N ARG A 171 -6.26 -11.21 -6.01
CA ARG A 171 -7.19 -12.10 -5.29
C ARG A 171 -6.90 -12.06 -3.80
N VAL A 172 -7.95 -11.93 -2.98
CA VAL A 172 -7.81 -11.95 -1.52
C VAL A 172 -8.77 -12.93 -0.88
N THR A 173 -8.24 -13.80 -0.01
CA THR A 173 -9.05 -14.67 0.85
C THR A 173 -9.21 -14.03 2.21
N TYR A 174 -10.45 -13.77 2.60
CA TYR A 174 -10.81 -13.16 3.88
C TYR A 174 -11.26 -14.21 4.90
N PRO A 175 -11.29 -13.85 6.21
CA PRO A 175 -11.96 -14.69 7.20
C PRO A 175 -13.44 -14.88 6.84
N SER A 176 -13.96 -16.07 7.15
CA SER A 176 -15.31 -16.44 6.73
C SER A 176 -16.40 -15.48 7.24
N GLY A 177 -17.28 -15.09 6.31
CA GLY A 177 -18.39 -14.18 6.58
C GLY A 177 -18.00 -12.70 6.72
N TRP A 178 -16.78 -12.31 6.39
CA TRP A 178 -16.37 -10.91 6.42
C TRP A 178 -16.80 -10.17 5.16
N THR A 179 -17.05 -8.87 5.32
CA THR A 179 -17.29 -7.94 4.21
C THR A 179 -16.07 -7.07 4.01
N ALA A 180 -15.67 -6.88 2.76
CA ALA A 180 -14.55 -6.03 2.35
C ALA A 180 -15.05 -4.78 1.62
N PHE A 181 -14.35 -3.66 1.82
CA PHE A 181 -14.53 -2.39 1.12
C PHE A 181 -13.20 -1.93 0.56
N THR A 182 -13.19 -1.49 -0.68
CA THR A 182 -12.03 -0.95 -1.41
C THR A 182 -12.53 -0.12 -2.60
N ALA A 183 -11.63 0.64 -3.20
CA ALA A 183 -11.90 1.32 -4.48
C ALA A 183 -11.80 0.40 -5.70
N LEU A 184 -11.34 -0.84 -5.55
CA LEU A 184 -11.32 -1.81 -6.64
C LEU A 184 -12.70 -2.42 -6.85
N HIS A 185 -13.05 -2.71 -8.11
CA HIS A 185 -14.26 -3.47 -8.41
C HIS A 185 -14.03 -4.97 -8.19
N GLU A 186 -15.04 -5.62 -7.61
CA GLU A 186 -15.08 -7.07 -7.51
C GLU A 186 -15.43 -7.66 -8.88
N ASP A 187 -14.56 -8.52 -9.43
CA ASP A 187 -14.77 -9.23 -10.70
C ASP A 187 -15.32 -10.65 -10.50
N GLY A 188 -15.13 -11.21 -9.30
CA GLY A 188 -15.64 -12.53 -8.96
C GLY A 188 -15.49 -12.89 -7.50
N ARG A 189 -16.23 -13.93 -7.07
CA ARG A 189 -16.16 -14.43 -5.71
C ARG A 189 -16.35 -15.95 -5.67
N SER A 190 -15.50 -16.62 -4.89
CA SER A 190 -15.62 -18.05 -4.60
C SER A 190 -15.46 -18.27 -3.10
N GLY A 191 -16.60 -18.48 -2.41
CA GLY A 191 -16.62 -18.55 -0.95
C GLY A 191 -16.14 -17.25 -0.30
N ASP A 192 -15.10 -17.34 0.51
CA ASP A 192 -14.50 -16.20 1.20
C ASP A 192 -13.37 -15.53 0.38
N THR A 193 -13.11 -16.01 -0.84
CA THR A 193 -12.13 -15.44 -1.76
C THR A 193 -12.79 -14.50 -2.76
N VAL A 194 -12.24 -13.30 -2.88
CA VAL A 194 -12.67 -12.24 -3.81
C VAL A 194 -11.60 -12.06 -4.87
N ASP A 195 -12.02 -12.09 -6.12
CA ASP A 195 -11.24 -11.67 -7.28
C ASP A 195 -11.57 -10.21 -7.59
N TYR A 196 -10.55 -9.38 -7.81
CA TYR A 196 -10.71 -7.98 -8.18
C TYR A 196 -10.35 -7.78 -9.65
N GLU A 197 -10.86 -6.71 -10.25
CA GLU A 197 -10.53 -6.34 -11.62
C GLU A 197 -9.04 -6.13 -11.84
N ASP A 198 -8.56 -6.42 -13.06
CA ASP A 198 -7.20 -6.10 -13.48
C ASP A 198 -7.01 -4.59 -13.50
N VAL A 199 -6.03 -4.10 -12.74
CA VAL A 199 -5.68 -2.68 -12.70
C VAL A 199 -4.18 -2.47 -12.88
N PRO A 200 -3.75 -1.28 -13.33
CA PRO A 200 -2.34 -0.89 -13.24
C PRO A 200 -1.84 -0.90 -11.79
N LEU A 201 -0.55 -1.22 -11.61
CA LEU A 201 0.06 -1.31 -10.28
C LEU A 201 -0.06 -0.02 -9.46
N ASP A 202 -0.01 1.17 -10.07
CA ASP A 202 -0.19 2.45 -9.39
C ASP A 202 -1.61 2.59 -8.81
N ILE A 203 -2.62 2.10 -9.50
CA ILE A 203 -4.00 2.03 -8.99
C ILE A 203 -4.12 0.99 -7.87
N LEU A 204 -3.50 -0.20 -8.03
CA LEU A 204 -3.53 -1.24 -7.01
C LEU A 204 -2.97 -0.74 -5.69
N VAL A 205 -1.75 -0.16 -5.71
CA VAL A 205 -1.06 0.29 -4.48
C VAL A 205 -1.73 1.48 -3.82
N ASP A 206 -2.59 2.20 -4.55
CA ASP A 206 -3.44 3.29 -4.07
C ASP A 206 -4.86 2.84 -3.67
N SER A 207 -5.09 1.53 -3.61
CA SER A 207 -6.41 0.96 -3.31
C SER A 207 -6.34 0.00 -2.13
N PRO A 208 -6.24 0.51 -0.88
CA PRO A 208 -6.27 -0.33 0.31
C PRO A 208 -7.64 -1.01 0.49
N VAL A 209 -7.67 -2.05 1.32
CA VAL A 209 -8.90 -2.79 1.64
C VAL A 209 -9.17 -2.73 3.13
N TYR A 210 -10.36 -2.30 3.52
CA TYR A 210 -10.89 -2.50 4.85
C TYR A 210 -11.85 -3.68 4.85
N ALA A 211 -11.62 -4.67 5.69
CA ALA A 211 -12.53 -5.79 5.83
C ALA A 211 -12.85 -6.08 7.31
N GLY A 212 -14.06 -6.54 7.56
CA GLY A 212 -14.49 -6.80 8.93
C GLY A 212 -15.70 -7.71 9.05
N ARG A 213 -15.80 -8.33 10.24
CA ARG A 213 -16.95 -9.14 10.63
C ARG A 213 -18.20 -8.28 10.82
N HIS A 214 -18.02 -7.08 11.36
CA HIS A 214 -19.08 -6.10 11.58
C HIS A 214 -18.87 -4.98 10.59
N ALA A 215 -19.70 -4.96 9.54
CA ALA A 215 -19.55 -4.07 8.43
C ALA A 215 -20.88 -3.49 7.97
N ARG A 216 -20.85 -2.27 7.47
CA ARG A 216 -22.01 -1.58 6.88
C ARG A 216 -21.58 -0.69 5.75
N ASN A 217 -22.28 -0.76 4.63
CA ASN A 217 -22.10 0.16 3.50
C ASN A 217 -23.22 1.19 3.52
N ILE A 218 -22.87 2.48 3.50
CA ILE A 218 -23.79 3.61 3.52
C ILE A 218 -23.65 4.37 2.21
N ASP A 219 -24.76 4.56 1.50
CA ASP A 219 -24.78 5.33 0.26
C ASP A 219 -24.77 6.84 0.56
N LEU A 220 -23.73 7.51 0.12
CA LEU A 220 -23.55 8.96 0.21
C LEU A 220 -23.72 9.65 -1.14
N THR A 221 -24.13 8.93 -2.18
CA THR A 221 -24.34 9.50 -3.51
C THR A 221 -25.36 10.66 -3.43
N PRO A 222 -25.03 11.86 -3.88
CA PRO A 222 -25.97 12.98 -3.90
C PRO A 222 -27.22 12.65 -4.73
N ALA A 223 -28.35 13.19 -4.33
CA ALA A 223 -29.61 13.01 -5.07
C ALA A 223 -29.45 13.46 -6.53
N GLY A 224 -29.71 12.56 -7.47
CA GLY A 224 -29.51 12.78 -8.92
C GLY A 224 -28.04 12.69 -9.37
N GLY A 225 -27.10 12.39 -8.47
CA GLY A 225 -25.69 12.15 -8.79
C GLY A 225 -25.51 10.90 -9.63
N LYS A 226 -24.59 10.94 -10.60
CA LYS A 226 -24.25 9.81 -11.48
C LYS A 226 -23.06 8.99 -10.98
N VAL A 227 -22.21 9.60 -10.19
CA VAL A 227 -20.98 8.99 -9.65
C VAL A 227 -21.27 8.47 -8.26
N PRO A 228 -21.18 7.13 -8.05
CA PRO A 228 -21.42 6.53 -6.74
C PRO A 228 -20.38 7.03 -5.71
N VAL A 229 -20.87 7.39 -4.52
CA VAL A 229 -20.03 7.69 -3.35
C VAL A 229 -20.54 6.87 -2.18
N LYS A 230 -19.68 6.06 -1.57
CA LYS A 230 -20.07 5.13 -0.49
C LYS A 230 -19.17 5.31 0.72
N LEU A 231 -19.74 5.03 1.90
CA LEU A 231 -19.01 4.95 3.16
C LEU A 231 -19.06 3.49 3.64
N GLY A 232 -17.96 2.78 3.49
CA GLY A 232 -17.77 1.41 3.96
C GLY A 232 -17.24 1.42 5.38
N VAL A 233 -18.08 1.10 6.35
CA VAL A 233 -17.75 1.11 7.77
C VAL A 233 -17.47 -0.30 8.27
N VAL A 234 -16.32 -0.50 8.90
CA VAL A 234 -16.00 -1.70 9.69
C VAL A 234 -15.85 -1.32 11.16
N ALA A 235 -16.27 -2.19 12.08
CA ALA A 235 -16.29 -1.86 13.50
C ALA A 235 -15.86 -3.03 14.40
N ASP A 236 -15.31 -2.74 15.59
CA ASP A 236 -14.98 -3.75 16.61
C ASP A 236 -16.20 -4.57 17.05
N ALA A 237 -17.41 -3.97 17.00
CA ALA A 237 -18.67 -4.63 17.34
C ALA A 237 -19.87 -4.07 16.56
N ALA A 238 -20.89 -4.88 16.31
CA ALA A 238 -22.07 -4.50 15.54
C ALA A 238 -22.79 -3.26 16.08
N LYS A 239 -22.83 -3.07 17.39
CA LYS A 239 -23.45 -1.90 18.03
C LYS A 239 -22.86 -0.55 17.62
N TYR A 240 -21.59 -0.52 17.20
CA TYR A 240 -20.93 0.72 16.76
C TYR A 240 -21.31 1.12 15.32
N LEU A 241 -21.99 0.25 14.58
CA LEU A 241 -22.50 0.53 13.23
C LEU A 241 -23.90 1.20 13.25
N GLU A 242 -24.52 1.34 14.42
CA GLU A 242 -25.83 1.96 14.53
C GLU A 242 -25.73 3.45 14.18
N THR A 243 -26.46 3.84 13.13
CA THR A 243 -26.50 5.22 12.63
C THR A 243 -27.92 5.73 12.57
N LYS A 244 -28.10 7.00 12.85
CA LYS A 244 -29.38 7.70 12.68
C LYS A 244 -29.47 8.32 11.30
N PRO A 245 -30.69 8.49 10.73
CA PRO A 245 -30.87 9.11 9.42
C PRO A 245 -30.26 10.50 9.27
N GLU A 246 -30.29 11.31 10.31
CA GLU A 246 -29.70 12.65 10.34
C GLU A 246 -28.18 12.62 10.23
N GLN A 247 -27.50 11.62 10.80
CA GLN A 247 -26.05 11.44 10.67
C GLN A 247 -25.69 11.11 9.22
N VAL A 248 -26.43 10.21 8.58
CA VAL A 248 -26.24 9.90 7.15
C VAL A 248 -26.43 11.15 6.27
N LYS A 249 -27.46 11.97 6.57
CA LYS A 249 -27.69 13.23 5.84
C LYS A 249 -26.55 14.23 5.97
N VAL A 250 -25.89 14.29 7.12
CA VAL A 250 -24.71 15.16 7.31
C VAL A 250 -23.56 14.71 6.40
N HIS A 251 -23.28 13.40 6.33
CA HIS A 251 -22.23 12.88 5.43
C HIS A 251 -22.60 13.08 3.95
N GLN A 252 -23.85 12.90 3.57
CA GLN A 252 -24.33 13.22 2.22
C GLN A 252 -24.16 14.70 1.89
N ALA A 253 -24.46 15.58 2.86
CA ALA A 253 -24.28 17.03 2.68
C ALA A 253 -22.80 17.40 2.51
N MET A 254 -21.87 16.72 3.18
CA MET A 254 -20.42 16.88 2.98
C MET A 254 -20.04 16.62 1.51
N VAL A 255 -20.46 15.50 0.93
CA VAL A 255 -20.20 15.18 -0.48
C VAL A 255 -20.76 16.28 -1.40
N VAL A 256 -21.99 16.75 -1.14
CA VAL A 256 -22.61 17.85 -1.90
C VAL A 256 -21.77 19.14 -1.80
N GLN A 257 -21.25 19.47 -0.61
CA GLN A 257 -20.43 20.67 -0.44
C GLN A 257 -19.08 20.54 -1.13
N ALA A 258 -18.44 19.37 -1.06
CA ALA A 258 -17.20 19.10 -1.81
C ALA A 258 -17.40 19.30 -3.31
N LEU A 259 -18.48 18.74 -3.88
CA LEU A 259 -18.82 18.94 -5.29
C LEU A 259 -19.07 20.41 -5.68
N LYS A 260 -19.69 21.18 -4.80
CA LYS A 260 -19.85 22.63 -5.02
C LYS A 260 -18.53 23.40 -4.95
N LEU A 261 -17.65 23.00 -4.03
CA LEU A 261 -16.35 23.64 -3.82
C LEU A 261 -15.41 23.39 -5.00
N PHE A 262 -15.28 22.15 -5.43
CA PHE A 262 -14.34 21.76 -6.48
C PHE A 262 -14.92 21.84 -7.90
N GLY A 263 -16.24 21.86 -8.05
CA GLY A 263 -16.93 21.99 -9.35
C GLY A 263 -16.81 20.77 -10.28
N ALA A 264 -16.10 19.72 -9.89
CA ALA A 264 -15.87 18.52 -10.68
C ALA A 264 -15.62 17.29 -9.80
N GLN A 265 -15.82 16.10 -10.39
CA GLN A 265 -15.39 14.81 -9.83
C GLN A 265 -14.35 14.22 -10.79
N HIS A 266 -13.17 13.85 -10.25
CA HIS A 266 -12.05 13.28 -11.01
C HIS A 266 -12.02 11.75 -10.92
N TYR A 267 -13.08 11.15 -10.38
CA TYR A 267 -13.24 9.71 -10.17
C TYR A 267 -14.60 9.26 -10.76
N ASP A 268 -14.68 7.99 -11.12
CA ASP A 268 -15.89 7.32 -11.60
C ASP A 268 -16.73 6.73 -10.46
N HIS A 269 -16.12 6.54 -9.28
CA HIS A 269 -16.74 6.19 -8.01
C HIS A 269 -15.81 6.60 -6.87
N TYR A 270 -16.33 6.70 -5.63
CA TYR A 270 -15.52 6.99 -4.46
C TYR A 270 -15.92 6.13 -3.26
N GLN A 271 -14.93 5.58 -2.56
CA GLN A 271 -15.14 4.74 -1.39
C GLN A 271 -14.43 5.34 -0.18
N PHE A 272 -15.18 5.94 0.74
CA PHE A 272 -14.66 6.20 2.08
C PHE A 272 -14.49 4.87 2.82
N LEU A 273 -13.27 4.55 3.24
CA LEU A 273 -12.93 3.40 4.07
C LEU A 273 -12.88 3.86 5.52
N PHE A 274 -13.78 3.34 6.35
CA PHE A 274 -14.02 3.87 7.68
C PHE A 274 -13.93 2.78 8.75
N SER A 275 -13.01 2.91 9.70
CA SER A 275 -12.87 1.98 10.81
C SER A 275 -13.27 2.62 12.13
N LEU A 276 -14.09 1.90 12.91
CA LEU A 276 -14.51 2.27 14.26
C LEU A 276 -13.88 1.29 15.24
N SER A 277 -12.71 1.65 15.79
CA SER A 277 -11.92 0.72 16.59
C SER A 277 -11.23 1.38 17.76
N ALA A 278 -11.20 0.67 18.89
CA ALA A 278 -10.36 1.00 20.03
C ALA A 278 -8.93 0.47 19.88
N GLN A 279 -8.67 -0.37 18.87
CA GLN A 279 -7.40 -1.08 18.69
C GLN A 279 -6.58 -0.57 17.50
N MET A 280 -7.21 -0.23 16.37
CA MET A 280 -6.50 0.14 15.15
C MET A 280 -5.91 1.55 15.16
N GLY A 281 -6.33 2.39 16.10
CA GLY A 281 -5.89 3.79 16.19
C GLY A 281 -6.47 4.68 15.10
N GLY A 282 -6.33 6.00 15.27
CA GLY A 282 -6.72 6.99 14.28
C GLY A 282 -5.82 6.97 13.05
N ASN A 283 -6.39 7.24 11.88
CA ASN A 283 -5.69 7.35 10.60
C ASN A 283 -6.52 8.18 9.63
N GLY A 284 -5.86 9.03 8.87
CA GLY A 284 -6.33 9.68 7.68
C GLY A 284 -5.31 9.45 6.57
N LEU A 285 -5.77 9.10 5.37
CA LEU A 285 -4.92 8.99 4.19
C LEU A 285 -5.77 9.08 2.93
N GLU A 286 -5.45 10.05 2.12
CA GLU A 286 -6.09 10.31 0.84
C GLU A 286 -5.58 9.39 -0.28
N HIS A 287 -6.48 8.96 -1.15
CA HIS A 287 -6.26 8.14 -2.33
C HIS A 287 -7.06 8.67 -3.52
N GLN A 288 -6.72 8.26 -4.73
CA GLN A 288 -7.37 8.75 -5.94
C GLN A 288 -8.89 8.48 -5.97
N ARG A 289 -9.33 7.30 -5.49
CA ARG A 289 -10.74 6.84 -5.54
C ARG A 289 -11.27 6.44 -4.17
N SER A 290 -10.49 6.65 -3.11
CA SER A 290 -10.88 6.35 -1.74
C SER A 290 -10.18 7.26 -0.74
N SER A 291 -10.58 7.18 0.51
CA SER A 291 -9.78 7.66 1.63
C SER A 291 -9.88 6.68 2.80
N GLU A 292 -8.80 6.57 3.58
CA GLU A 292 -8.78 5.82 4.81
C GLU A 292 -9.11 6.73 5.98
N ASN A 293 -10.03 6.29 6.84
CA ASN A 293 -10.49 7.09 7.98
C ASN A 293 -10.62 6.20 9.21
N GLY A 294 -9.80 6.41 10.22
CA GLY A 294 -9.81 5.66 11.48
C GLY A 294 -10.33 6.51 12.63
N MET A 295 -11.45 6.09 13.25
CA MET A 295 -12.11 6.83 14.31
C MET A 295 -12.36 5.94 15.56
N GLY A 296 -12.68 6.61 16.66
CA GLY A 296 -13.14 5.94 17.88
C GLY A 296 -14.45 5.19 17.70
N THR A 297 -14.68 4.19 18.56
CA THR A 297 -15.87 3.32 18.49
C THR A 297 -17.18 4.06 18.71
N ASP A 298 -17.15 5.25 19.32
CA ASP A 298 -18.31 6.06 19.67
C ASP A 298 -18.70 7.09 18.59
N TYR A 299 -18.06 7.07 17.43
CA TYR A 299 -18.31 8.06 16.36
C TYR A 299 -19.82 8.22 16.06
N PHE A 300 -20.56 7.17 15.84
CA PHE A 300 -22.00 7.24 15.61
C PHE A 300 -22.82 7.22 16.90
N THR A 301 -22.45 6.40 17.87
CA THR A 301 -23.22 6.19 19.09
C THR A 301 -23.07 7.33 20.10
N GLY A 302 -21.91 7.98 20.11
CA GLY A 302 -21.62 9.18 20.91
C GLY A 302 -21.89 10.51 20.20
N TRP A 303 -22.53 10.47 19.05
CA TRP A 303 -22.79 11.62 18.19
C TRP A 303 -23.57 12.70 18.94
N ASN A 304 -23.08 13.91 18.88
CA ASN A 304 -23.83 15.10 19.32
C ASN A 304 -23.64 16.23 18.31
N GLU A 305 -24.57 17.19 18.28
CA GLU A 305 -24.58 18.28 17.29
C GLU A 305 -23.35 19.19 17.35
N LYS A 306 -22.62 19.19 18.46
CA LYS A 306 -21.46 20.06 18.66
C LYS A 306 -20.14 19.41 18.27
N THR A 307 -20.06 18.09 18.38
CA THR A 307 -18.82 17.31 18.15
C THR A 307 -19.04 16.11 17.25
N GLY A 308 -20.24 15.93 16.74
CA GLY A 308 -20.63 14.73 16.00
C GLY A 308 -20.08 14.62 14.59
N PHE A 309 -19.52 15.67 14.04
CA PHE A 309 -18.86 15.64 12.76
C PHE A 309 -17.39 16.01 12.98
N ASP A 310 -16.54 15.04 12.80
CA ASP A 310 -15.10 15.23 12.78
C ASP A 310 -14.68 15.78 11.41
N ASP A 311 -13.66 16.60 11.37
CA ASP A 311 -13.13 17.19 10.15
C ASP A 311 -12.28 16.23 9.32
N LEU A 312 -12.01 15.00 9.81
CA LEU A 312 -11.19 14.02 9.13
C LEU A 312 -11.74 13.67 7.73
N LEU A 313 -13.00 13.24 7.64
CA LEU A 313 -13.61 12.86 6.35
C LEU A 313 -13.61 13.97 5.29
N PRO A 314 -13.87 15.26 5.63
CA PRO A 314 -13.74 16.34 4.65
C PRO A 314 -12.30 16.76 4.38
N HIS A 315 -11.34 16.39 5.25
CA HIS A 315 -9.92 16.63 5.06
C HIS A 315 -9.33 15.68 4.04
N GLU A 316 -9.63 14.37 4.17
CA GLU A 316 -9.21 13.30 3.28
C GLU A 316 -10.05 13.26 1.99
#